data_ad9d4aa74ed9fc33f548d5374b204ef6
#
_entry.id   ad9d4aa74ed9fc33f548d5374b204ef6
#
_cell.length_a   1.000
_cell.length_b   1.000
_cell.length_c   1.000
_cell.angle_alpha   90.00
_cell.angle_beta   90.00
_cell.angle_gamma   90.00
#
_symmetry.space_group_name_H-M   'P 1'
#
loop_
_entity.id
_entity.type
_entity.pdbx_description
1 polymer ?
#
loop_
_entity_poly.entity_id
_entity_poly.type
_entity_poly.pdbx_seq_one_letter_code
_entity_poly.pdbx_strand_id
1 'polypeptide(L)'
;MGKIVKVSGPLVVATGLEEANMADVVRVGEQRLIGEILTMNSGSASIQVYEETSGLGPGAEVVTTGSPLSVELGPGLVENIYDGIQRPLDAIMKKVGGNNLPRGVEVPALDREKKWEFTATVHPGDEVIDGDIIGTVQETPSILHKIMIPPKMKGKLVSIKSGSYTVTETVAVLEQPDGTRVELPMMQKWPVRVGRPYRRKFPPSVPLQSGQRIVDTFFPVAKGGTAAIPGPFGSGKTVMQHALAKWSDVDLVVYIGCGERGNEMTDVLREFPELIDPRTGESLMKRTVLIANTSDMPVAAREASIYTGITIAEYYRDMGYAVAVIADSTSRWAEALREMSGRLEEMPGEEGYPAYLSSRLAQFYERAGSVACIGSDEERRGSLTAVGAVSPPGGDLSEPVSQATMRIVKVFWALDASLAYRRHFPAINWLNSYSLYIDSLRPWYEQHFGKAFLQNREWAMSILQEEASLNEIVQLVGKDSLSAKDQITLETARMVREDFLQQNSFVDVDAFSEYDRQAKMLSMIRRYDGLCRSAAERGCRVAELFMTPSREKLGRAKSVPADCYAEEYDKLLVQMEEELEELAQKGEETL
;
A
#
# COMPACT_ATOMS: atom_id res chain seq x y z
N MET A 1 7.28 19.09 -36.21
CA MET A 1 8.12 17.88 -36.26
C MET A 1 9.54 18.25 -35.86
N GLY A 2 10.03 17.64 -34.82
CA GLY A 2 11.37 17.85 -34.32
C GLY A 2 12.40 16.85 -34.87
N LYS A 3 13.67 17.17 -34.65
CA LYS A 3 14.79 16.28 -35.00
C LYS A 3 15.73 16.11 -33.82
N ILE A 4 16.20 14.88 -33.60
CA ILE A 4 17.19 14.56 -32.59
C ILE A 4 18.52 15.25 -32.89
N VAL A 5 19.13 15.86 -31.88
CA VAL A 5 20.49 16.44 -31.95
C VAL A 5 21.48 15.73 -31.06
N LYS A 6 21.03 15.11 -29.96
CA LYS A 6 21.87 14.36 -29.01
C LYS A 6 21.11 13.17 -28.43
N VAL A 7 21.77 12.06 -28.25
CA VAL A 7 21.26 10.87 -27.53
C VAL A 7 22.25 10.51 -26.42
N SER A 8 21.78 10.37 -25.20
CA SER A 8 22.60 9.98 -24.03
C SER A 8 21.80 8.99 -23.17
N GLY A 9 21.89 7.69 -23.51
CA GLY A 9 21.04 6.68 -22.91
C GLY A 9 19.55 6.99 -23.12
N PRO A 10 18.69 6.94 -22.10
CA PRO A 10 17.27 7.25 -22.24
C PRO A 10 16.97 8.75 -22.46
N LEU A 11 17.97 9.63 -22.34
CA LEU A 11 17.81 11.05 -22.58
C LEU A 11 18.11 11.39 -24.05
N VAL A 12 17.16 12.01 -24.71
CA VAL A 12 17.24 12.50 -26.09
C VAL A 12 17.02 13.99 -26.10
N VAL A 13 17.86 14.74 -26.81
CA VAL A 13 17.65 16.17 -27.05
C VAL A 13 17.23 16.38 -28.48
N ALA A 14 16.12 17.08 -28.69
CA ALA A 14 15.58 17.38 -30.01
C ALA A 14 15.32 18.87 -30.16
N THR A 15 15.33 19.34 -31.41
CA THR A 15 14.97 20.70 -31.81
C THR A 15 13.74 20.69 -32.73
N GLY A 16 13.08 21.82 -32.93
CA GLY A 16 11.90 21.93 -33.83
C GLY A 16 10.60 21.43 -33.18
N LEU A 17 10.48 21.59 -31.86
CA LEU A 17 9.31 21.22 -31.05
C LEU A 17 8.66 22.45 -30.39
N GLU A 18 8.64 23.58 -31.06
CA GLU A 18 8.14 24.87 -30.53
C GLU A 18 6.64 24.83 -30.17
N GLU A 19 5.88 23.92 -30.77
CA GLU A 19 4.44 23.74 -30.53
C GLU A 19 4.14 22.77 -29.37
N ALA A 20 5.16 22.10 -28.83
CA ALA A 20 5.00 21.15 -27.75
C ALA A 20 5.04 21.84 -26.37
N ASN A 21 4.47 21.19 -25.36
CA ASN A 21 4.54 21.63 -23.98
C ASN A 21 5.42 20.71 -23.14
N MET A 22 5.86 21.21 -21.98
CA MET A 22 6.47 20.33 -20.97
C MET A 22 5.50 19.23 -20.57
N ALA A 23 6.04 18.05 -20.32
CA ALA A 23 5.31 16.82 -20.02
C ALA A 23 4.51 16.21 -21.18
N ASP A 24 4.53 16.79 -22.38
CA ASP A 24 3.93 16.16 -23.55
C ASP A 24 4.65 14.85 -23.89
N VAL A 25 3.86 13.84 -24.23
CA VAL A 25 4.35 12.59 -24.80
C VAL A 25 4.76 12.83 -26.24
N VAL A 26 5.91 12.29 -26.61
CA VAL A 26 6.45 12.31 -27.97
C VAL A 26 6.71 10.91 -28.49
N ARG A 27 6.76 10.79 -29.80
CA ARG A 27 7.15 9.58 -30.53
C ARG A 27 8.51 9.82 -31.15
N VAL A 28 9.48 8.98 -30.80
CA VAL A 28 10.91 9.18 -31.10
C VAL A 28 11.38 8.13 -32.09
N GLY A 29 11.95 8.59 -33.20
CA GLY A 29 12.53 7.77 -34.27
C GLY A 29 11.53 6.97 -35.07
N GLU A 30 12.04 6.17 -36.03
CA GLU A 30 11.23 5.32 -36.91
C GLU A 30 10.40 4.28 -36.16
N GLN A 31 10.93 3.78 -35.04
CA GLN A 31 10.24 2.81 -34.18
C GLN A 31 9.15 3.45 -33.30
N ARG A 32 9.00 4.78 -33.37
CA ARG A 32 7.99 5.53 -32.61
C ARG A 32 8.04 5.29 -31.10
N LEU A 33 9.27 5.22 -30.54
CA LEU A 33 9.46 4.99 -29.10
C LEU A 33 8.74 6.07 -28.28
N ILE A 34 8.17 5.65 -27.16
CA ILE A 34 7.44 6.58 -26.27
C ILE A 34 8.45 7.38 -25.46
N GLY A 35 8.33 8.70 -25.48
CA GLY A 35 9.10 9.62 -24.65
C GLY A 35 8.24 10.73 -24.07
N GLU A 36 8.76 11.44 -23.07
CA GLU A 36 8.14 12.60 -22.43
C GLU A 36 9.11 13.77 -22.42
N ILE A 37 8.61 14.97 -22.68
CA ILE A 37 9.42 16.19 -22.62
C ILE A 37 9.61 16.59 -21.16
N LEU A 38 10.86 16.59 -20.68
CA LEU A 38 11.22 16.95 -19.30
C LEU A 38 11.49 18.45 -19.16
N THR A 39 12.25 19.00 -20.10
CA THR A 39 12.62 20.43 -20.09
C THR A 39 12.58 21.00 -21.50
N MET A 40 12.24 22.24 -21.59
CA MET A 40 12.30 23.01 -22.83
C MET A 40 13.19 24.24 -22.61
N ASN A 41 14.23 24.36 -23.45
CA ASN A 41 15.10 25.52 -23.51
C ASN A 41 14.95 26.17 -24.89
N SER A 42 15.48 27.39 -25.05
CA SER A 42 15.37 28.14 -26.31
C SER A 42 15.77 27.28 -27.52
N GLY A 43 14.78 26.71 -28.23
CA GLY A 43 14.94 25.93 -29.45
C GLY A 43 15.28 24.44 -29.27
N SER A 44 15.36 23.92 -28.04
CA SER A 44 15.60 22.49 -27.79
C SER A 44 14.72 21.94 -26.65
N ALA A 45 14.35 20.66 -26.75
CA ALA A 45 13.64 19.91 -25.75
C ALA A 45 14.46 18.71 -25.29
N SER A 46 14.58 18.52 -23.98
CA SER A 46 15.14 17.30 -23.39
C SER A 46 13.99 16.31 -23.18
N ILE A 47 14.13 15.13 -23.76
CA ILE A 47 13.11 14.09 -23.83
C ILE A 47 13.63 12.86 -23.12
N GLN A 48 12.87 12.34 -22.21
CA GLN A 48 13.10 11.05 -21.57
C GLN A 48 12.35 9.97 -22.34
N VAL A 49 13.07 8.99 -22.87
CA VAL A 49 12.47 7.87 -23.59
C VAL A 49 12.20 6.73 -22.62
N TYR A 50 11.00 6.18 -22.66
CA TYR A 50 10.54 5.09 -21.79
C TYR A 50 10.97 3.71 -22.26
N GLU A 51 11.64 3.64 -23.38
CA GLU A 51 12.11 2.40 -23.99
C GLU A 51 13.62 2.50 -24.26
N GLU A 52 14.25 1.38 -24.63
CA GLU A 52 15.66 1.37 -24.97
C GLU A 52 15.94 2.18 -26.23
N THR A 53 16.94 3.06 -26.16
CA THR A 53 17.27 4.02 -27.23
C THR A 53 18.38 3.55 -28.16
N SER A 54 18.85 2.32 -28.02
CA SER A 54 19.90 1.75 -28.90
C SER A 54 19.49 1.85 -30.36
N GLY A 55 20.39 2.42 -31.19
CA GLY A 55 20.13 2.64 -32.62
C GLY A 55 19.47 3.98 -32.96
N LEU A 56 19.05 4.79 -31.99
CA LEU A 56 18.66 6.17 -32.23
C LEU A 56 19.91 7.04 -32.46
N GLY A 57 19.79 8.01 -33.36
CA GLY A 57 20.88 8.93 -33.66
C GLY A 57 20.41 10.32 -34.06
N PRO A 58 21.33 11.29 -34.17
CA PRO A 58 21.02 12.63 -34.65
C PRO A 58 20.32 12.61 -35.99
N GLY A 59 19.32 13.48 -36.18
CA GLY A 59 18.52 13.59 -37.40
C GLY A 59 17.26 12.73 -37.41
N ALA A 60 17.09 11.76 -36.51
CA ALA A 60 15.84 11.00 -36.39
C ALA A 60 14.69 11.90 -35.95
N GLU A 61 13.50 11.57 -36.42
CA GLU A 61 12.30 12.40 -36.22
C GLU A 61 11.73 12.26 -34.79
N VAL A 62 11.17 13.37 -34.31
CA VAL A 62 10.41 13.41 -33.04
C VAL A 62 9.07 14.09 -33.29
N VAL A 63 7.98 13.42 -32.94
CA VAL A 63 6.62 13.91 -33.13
C VAL A 63 5.92 14.02 -31.77
N THR A 64 5.41 15.22 -31.47
CA THR A 64 4.59 15.40 -30.24
C THR A 64 3.18 14.83 -30.45
N THR A 65 2.61 14.31 -29.35
CA THR A 65 1.20 13.89 -29.32
C THR A 65 0.28 15.03 -28.85
N GLY A 66 0.85 16.14 -28.35
CA GLY A 66 0.11 17.26 -27.78
C GLY A 66 -0.64 16.94 -26.48
N SER A 67 -0.27 15.86 -25.81
CA SER A 67 -0.90 15.45 -24.55
C SER A 67 0.13 14.82 -23.62
N PRO A 68 -0.02 15.02 -22.28
CA PRO A 68 0.87 14.42 -21.28
C PRO A 68 0.68 12.91 -21.17
N LEU A 69 1.65 12.23 -20.52
CA LEU A 69 1.53 10.82 -20.20
C LEU A 69 0.27 10.58 -19.37
N SER A 70 -0.65 9.81 -19.95
CA SER A 70 -1.98 9.58 -19.41
C SER A 70 -2.28 8.10 -19.36
N VAL A 71 -3.05 7.69 -18.35
CA VAL A 71 -3.59 6.33 -18.23
C VAL A 71 -5.00 6.26 -18.78
N GLU A 72 -5.35 5.10 -19.29
CA GLU A 72 -6.72 4.74 -19.67
C GLU A 72 -7.43 4.17 -18.45
N LEU A 73 -8.57 4.73 -18.10
CA LEU A 73 -9.37 4.41 -16.92
C LEU A 73 -10.74 3.94 -17.36
N GLY A 74 -11.09 2.71 -17.06
CA GLY A 74 -12.35 2.08 -17.46
C GLY A 74 -12.41 0.62 -17.03
N PRO A 75 -13.51 -0.09 -17.37
CA PRO A 75 -13.64 -1.52 -17.06
C PRO A 75 -12.53 -2.34 -17.72
N GLY A 76 -11.98 -3.29 -16.96
CA GLY A 76 -10.90 -4.16 -17.42
C GLY A 76 -9.51 -3.79 -16.90
N LEU A 77 -9.42 -2.89 -15.92
CA LEU A 77 -8.16 -2.59 -15.20
C LEU A 77 -7.82 -3.68 -14.19
N VAL A 78 -8.81 -4.17 -13.45
CA VAL A 78 -8.63 -5.24 -12.45
C VAL A 78 -8.26 -6.54 -13.14
N GLU A 79 -7.45 -7.37 -12.48
CA GLU A 79 -6.86 -8.62 -12.96
C GLU A 79 -5.76 -8.44 -14.03
N ASN A 80 -5.48 -7.20 -14.46
CA ASN A 80 -4.45 -6.94 -15.45
C ASN A 80 -3.08 -6.63 -14.82
N ILE A 81 -2.05 -6.94 -15.60
CA ILE A 81 -0.65 -6.68 -15.31
C ILE A 81 -0.13 -5.69 -16.34
N TYR A 82 0.28 -4.53 -15.85
CA TYR A 82 0.80 -3.43 -16.68
C TYR A 82 2.28 -3.19 -16.39
N ASP A 83 2.97 -2.61 -17.35
CA ASP A 83 4.28 -2.00 -17.10
C ASP A 83 4.14 -0.57 -16.55
N GLY A 84 5.28 0.11 -16.35
CA GLY A 84 5.31 1.46 -15.76
C GLY A 84 4.56 2.55 -16.51
N ILE A 85 4.25 2.36 -17.78
CA ILE A 85 3.49 3.29 -18.62
C ILE A 85 2.15 2.72 -19.09
N GLN A 86 1.64 1.77 -18.34
CA GLN A 86 0.35 1.10 -18.57
C GLN A 86 0.28 0.29 -19.88
N ARG A 87 1.38 -0.30 -20.36
CA ARG A 87 1.29 -1.29 -21.41
C ARG A 87 0.87 -2.63 -20.83
N PRO A 88 -0.19 -3.31 -21.37
CA PRO A 88 -0.67 -4.58 -20.83
C PRO A 88 0.26 -5.72 -21.21
N LEU A 89 0.99 -6.28 -20.25
CA LEU A 89 2.05 -7.26 -20.49
C LEU A 89 1.53 -8.56 -21.10
N ASP A 90 0.40 -9.08 -20.63
CA ASP A 90 -0.21 -10.32 -21.15
C ASP A 90 -0.67 -10.15 -22.61
N ALA A 91 -1.26 -9.01 -22.95
CA ALA A 91 -1.70 -8.72 -24.31
C ALA A 91 -0.51 -8.56 -25.27
N ILE A 92 0.57 -7.94 -24.80
CA ILE A 92 1.82 -7.82 -25.58
C ILE A 92 2.43 -9.19 -25.82
N MET A 93 2.55 -10.05 -24.78
CA MET A 93 3.08 -11.38 -24.88
C MET A 93 2.30 -12.23 -25.90
N LYS A 94 0.97 -12.15 -25.89
CA LYS A 94 0.10 -12.83 -26.88
C LYS A 94 0.33 -12.29 -28.30
N LYS A 95 0.48 -10.98 -28.46
CA LYS A 95 0.69 -10.34 -29.77
C LYS A 95 2.05 -10.68 -30.38
N VAL A 96 3.09 -10.75 -29.56
CA VAL A 96 4.48 -10.96 -29.99
C VAL A 96 4.84 -12.42 -30.08
N GLY A 97 4.16 -13.29 -29.34
CA GLY A 97 4.44 -14.73 -29.28
C GLY A 97 5.75 -15.08 -28.55
N GLY A 98 6.24 -14.20 -27.66
CA GLY A 98 7.48 -14.41 -26.91
C GLY A 98 7.49 -13.64 -25.58
N ASN A 99 8.48 -13.95 -24.73
CA ASN A 99 8.61 -13.37 -23.38
C ASN A 99 9.36 -12.04 -23.35
N ASN A 100 9.89 -11.57 -24.47
CA ASN A 100 10.60 -10.30 -24.55
C ASN A 100 9.65 -9.18 -24.93
N LEU A 101 9.81 -8.02 -24.29
CA LEU A 101 9.06 -6.80 -24.59
C LEU A 101 9.76 -6.05 -25.74
N PRO A 102 9.24 -6.14 -26.99
CA PRO A 102 9.87 -5.44 -28.10
C PRO A 102 9.65 -3.94 -28.01
N ARG A 103 10.57 -3.18 -28.61
CA ARG A 103 10.49 -1.73 -28.69
C ARG A 103 9.41 -1.29 -29.67
N GLY A 104 8.75 -0.17 -29.37
CA GLY A 104 7.74 0.43 -30.24
C GLY A 104 6.44 -0.36 -30.36
N VAL A 105 6.21 -1.39 -29.54
CA VAL A 105 4.95 -2.14 -29.54
C VAL A 105 3.85 -1.31 -28.90
N GLU A 106 2.84 -1.01 -29.69
CA GLU A 106 1.62 -0.36 -29.24
C GLU A 106 0.51 -1.41 -29.06
N VAL A 107 0.02 -1.50 -27.82
CA VAL A 107 -1.18 -2.26 -27.46
C VAL A 107 -2.00 -1.35 -26.55
N PRO A 108 -3.31 -1.17 -26.81
CA PRO A 108 -4.17 -0.41 -25.92
C PRO A 108 -4.16 -0.97 -24.52
N ALA A 109 -4.18 -0.10 -23.50
CA ALA A 109 -4.15 -0.51 -22.10
C ALA A 109 -5.41 -1.29 -21.71
N LEU A 110 -6.57 -0.89 -22.22
CA LEU A 110 -7.83 -1.61 -22.07
C LEU A 110 -8.18 -2.37 -23.36
N ASP A 111 -8.73 -3.56 -23.20
CA ASP A 111 -9.18 -4.39 -24.33
C ASP A 111 -10.29 -3.67 -25.11
N ARG A 112 -10.07 -3.47 -26.43
CA ARG A 112 -11.00 -2.78 -27.32
C ARG A 112 -12.10 -3.67 -27.88
N GLU A 113 -11.94 -4.97 -27.78
CA GLU A 113 -12.87 -5.97 -28.35
C GLU A 113 -13.81 -6.54 -27.29
N LYS A 114 -13.37 -6.59 -26.04
CA LYS A 114 -14.18 -7.10 -24.92
C LYS A 114 -15.41 -6.23 -24.73
N LYS A 115 -16.57 -6.87 -24.73
CA LYS A 115 -17.86 -6.24 -24.43
C LYS A 115 -18.20 -6.38 -22.96
N TRP A 116 -18.78 -5.31 -22.42
CA TRP A 116 -19.21 -5.20 -21.04
C TRP A 116 -20.69 -4.85 -20.99
N GLU A 117 -21.42 -5.48 -20.09
CA GLU A 117 -22.84 -5.19 -19.85
C GLU A 117 -22.97 -3.90 -19.03
N PHE A 118 -23.26 -2.80 -19.73
CA PHE A 118 -23.46 -1.50 -19.12
C PHE A 118 -24.92 -1.34 -18.69
N THR A 119 -25.14 -1.00 -17.43
CA THR A 119 -26.45 -0.68 -16.86
C THR A 119 -26.51 0.81 -16.53
N ALA A 120 -27.36 1.56 -17.21
CA ALA A 120 -27.56 2.98 -16.96
C ALA A 120 -28.26 3.18 -15.60
N THR A 121 -27.79 4.15 -14.81
CA THR A 121 -28.36 4.53 -13.50
C THR A 121 -29.08 5.87 -13.53
N VAL A 122 -29.00 6.58 -14.64
CA VAL A 122 -29.62 7.89 -14.90
C VAL A 122 -30.42 7.83 -16.21
N HIS A 123 -31.21 8.86 -16.50
CA HIS A 123 -32.10 8.90 -17.64
C HIS A 123 -31.76 10.02 -18.61
N PRO A 124 -32.14 9.91 -19.89
CA PRO A 124 -32.08 11.04 -20.81
C PRO A 124 -32.89 12.23 -20.26
N GLY A 125 -32.27 13.40 -20.29
CA GLY A 125 -32.85 14.62 -19.74
C GLY A 125 -32.32 15.03 -18.37
N ASP A 126 -31.65 14.12 -17.65
CA ASP A 126 -31.06 14.44 -16.35
C ASP A 126 -29.88 15.40 -16.52
N GLU A 127 -29.75 16.33 -15.59
CA GLU A 127 -28.57 17.17 -15.45
C GLU A 127 -27.51 16.44 -14.63
N VAL A 128 -26.28 16.42 -15.12
CA VAL A 128 -25.15 15.74 -14.47
C VAL A 128 -23.94 16.67 -14.38
N ILE A 129 -23.15 16.47 -13.35
CA ILE A 129 -21.89 17.16 -13.13
C ILE A 129 -20.72 16.17 -13.11
N ASP A 130 -19.50 16.71 -13.11
CA ASP A 130 -18.29 15.92 -13.05
C ASP A 130 -18.30 14.97 -11.84
N GLY A 131 -17.91 13.73 -12.08
CA GLY A 131 -17.91 12.66 -11.07
C GLY A 131 -19.25 11.97 -10.84
N ASP A 132 -20.36 12.43 -11.41
CA ASP A 132 -21.64 11.73 -11.31
C ASP A 132 -21.57 10.34 -11.94
N ILE A 133 -22.17 9.35 -11.28
CA ILE A 133 -22.24 7.99 -11.79
C ILE A 133 -23.41 7.90 -12.76
N ILE A 134 -23.13 7.57 -14.01
CA ILE A 134 -24.14 7.44 -15.06
C ILE A 134 -24.53 5.99 -15.34
N GLY A 135 -23.75 5.04 -14.87
CA GLY A 135 -24.03 3.62 -15.03
C GLY A 135 -23.00 2.74 -14.35
N THR A 136 -23.22 1.46 -14.42
CA THR A 136 -22.39 0.45 -13.76
C THR A 136 -22.09 -0.71 -14.69
N VAL A 137 -20.95 -1.38 -14.44
CA VAL A 137 -20.51 -2.60 -15.10
C VAL A 137 -19.97 -3.55 -14.04
N GLN A 138 -20.38 -4.82 -14.04
CA GLN A 138 -19.77 -5.82 -13.17
C GLN A 138 -18.41 -6.22 -13.75
N GLU A 139 -17.32 -5.66 -13.21
CA GLU A 139 -15.97 -5.90 -13.70
C GLU A 139 -15.42 -7.24 -13.20
N THR A 140 -15.53 -7.50 -11.89
CA THR A 140 -15.21 -8.78 -11.24
C THR A 140 -16.31 -9.10 -10.23
N PRO A 141 -16.38 -10.32 -9.66
CA PRO A 141 -17.37 -10.63 -8.62
C PRO A 141 -17.35 -9.65 -7.43
N SER A 142 -16.18 -9.08 -7.14
CA SER A 142 -15.98 -8.15 -6.00
C SER A 142 -16.12 -6.68 -6.38
N ILE A 143 -15.94 -6.32 -7.66
CA ILE A 143 -15.84 -4.93 -8.10
C ILE A 143 -16.96 -4.58 -9.08
N LEU A 144 -17.86 -3.73 -8.62
CA LEU A 144 -18.86 -3.08 -9.48
C LEU A 144 -18.27 -1.76 -10.00
N HIS A 145 -17.84 -1.76 -11.24
CA HIS A 145 -17.24 -0.59 -11.87
C HIS A 145 -18.30 0.48 -12.12
N LYS A 146 -18.06 1.68 -11.60
CA LYS A 146 -18.98 2.81 -11.72
C LYS A 146 -18.48 3.75 -12.80
N ILE A 147 -19.26 3.91 -13.87
CA ILE A 147 -18.94 4.81 -14.99
C ILE A 147 -19.33 6.22 -14.58
N MET A 148 -18.33 7.10 -14.52
CA MET A 148 -18.47 8.46 -14.00
C MET A 148 -18.30 9.48 -15.13
N ILE A 149 -19.01 10.59 -15.02
CA ILE A 149 -18.74 11.78 -15.85
C ILE A 149 -17.29 12.24 -15.61
N PRO A 150 -16.49 12.43 -16.67
CA PRO A 150 -15.11 12.89 -16.54
C PRO A 150 -15.03 14.24 -15.79
N PRO A 151 -13.93 14.47 -15.02
CA PRO A 151 -13.73 15.73 -14.33
C PRO A 151 -13.83 16.95 -15.25
N LYS A 152 -14.39 18.06 -14.77
CA LYS A 152 -14.65 19.32 -15.47
C LYS A 152 -15.71 19.26 -16.56
N MET A 153 -16.45 18.16 -16.70
CA MET A 153 -17.60 18.05 -17.61
C MET A 153 -18.90 18.18 -16.84
N LYS A 154 -19.84 18.91 -17.40
CA LYS A 154 -21.22 19.03 -16.87
C LYS A 154 -22.20 19.35 -17.99
N GLY A 155 -23.44 18.99 -17.81
CA GLY A 155 -24.48 19.30 -18.80
C GLY A 155 -25.69 18.41 -18.64
N LYS A 156 -26.49 18.33 -19.71
CA LYS A 156 -27.69 17.53 -19.78
C LYS A 156 -27.47 16.28 -20.63
N LEU A 157 -27.90 15.13 -20.14
CA LEU A 157 -27.83 13.89 -20.91
C LEU A 157 -28.87 13.92 -22.05
N VAL A 158 -28.39 13.87 -23.28
CA VAL A 158 -29.25 13.79 -24.47
C VAL A 158 -29.72 12.36 -24.68
N SER A 159 -28.81 11.41 -24.50
CA SER A 159 -29.11 9.98 -24.61
C SER A 159 -28.20 9.17 -23.70
N ILE A 160 -28.73 8.10 -23.16
CA ILE A 160 -28.02 7.04 -22.45
C ILE A 160 -28.82 5.76 -22.60
N LYS A 161 -28.15 4.63 -22.80
CA LYS A 161 -28.83 3.35 -22.99
C LYS A 161 -28.04 2.20 -22.41
N SER A 162 -28.69 1.36 -21.63
CA SER A 162 -28.13 0.08 -21.18
C SER A 162 -27.93 -0.88 -22.37
N GLY A 163 -26.88 -1.68 -22.30
CA GLY A 163 -26.54 -2.65 -23.34
C GLY A 163 -25.12 -3.16 -23.25
N SER A 164 -24.72 -3.92 -24.22
CA SER A 164 -23.40 -4.53 -24.30
C SER A 164 -22.50 -3.66 -25.19
N TYR A 165 -21.45 -3.09 -24.60
CA TYR A 165 -20.55 -2.14 -25.27
C TYR A 165 -19.10 -2.48 -24.99
N THR A 166 -18.23 -2.10 -25.94
CA THR A 166 -16.78 -2.02 -25.68
C THR A 166 -16.45 -0.75 -24.89
N VAL A 167 -15.24 -0.64 -24.37
CA VAL A 167 -14.84 0.52 -23.56
C VAL A 167 -14.79 1.85 -24.37
N THR A 168 -14.75 1.78 -25.68
CA THR A 168 -14.66 2.95 -26.59
C THR A 168 -15.98 3.29 -27.28
N GLU A 169 -16.96 2.39 -27.26
CA GLU A 169 -18.29 2.68 -27.82
C GLU A 169 -19.03 3.70 -26.95
N THR A 170 -19.78 4.58 -27.58
CA THR A 170 -20.56 5.64 -26.92
C THR A 170 -21.72 5.04 -26.14
N VAL A 171 -21.73 5.21 -24.82
CA VAL A 171 -22.83 4.78 -23.92
C VAL A 171 -23.80 5.91 -23.59
N ALA A 172 -23.34 7.16 -23.66
CA ALA A 172 -24.15 8.35 -23.41
C ALA A 172 -23.69 9.53 -24.27
N VAL A 173 -24.58 10.50 -24.48
CA VAL A 173 -24.27 11.78 -25.12
C VAL A 173 -24.65 12.90 -24.18
N LEU A 174 -23.68 13.77 -23.86
CA LEU A 174 -23.81 14.91 -22.97
C LEU A 174 -23.87 16.20 -23.79
N GLU A 175 -24.87 17.03 -23.56
CA GLU A 175 -24.93 18.39 -24.08
C GLU A 175 -24.43 19.36 -23.01
N GLN A 176 -23.31 20.00 -23.26
CA GLN A 176 -22.69 20.96 -22.36
C GLN A 176 -23.46 22.30 -22.37
N PRO A 177 -23.24 23.18 -21.37
CA PRO A 177 -23.94 24.47 -21.29
C PRO A 177 -23.73 25.39 -22.49
N ASP A 178 -22.65 25.21 -23.26
CA ASP A 178 -22.36 25.92 -24.49
C ASP A 178 -23.06 25.33 -25.74
N GLY A 179 -23.87 24.27 -25.56
CA GLY A 179 -24.54 23.56 -26.63
C GLY A 179 -23.69 22.50 -27.34
N THR A 180 -22.43 22.33 -26.95
CA THR A 180 -21.56 21.29 -27.50
C THR A 180 -22.00 19.93 -27.07
N ARG A 181 -22.12 18.97 -27.98
CA ARG A 181 -22.45 17.58 -27.69
C ARG A 181 -21.17 16.75 -27.61
N VAL A 182 -21.00 16.05 -26.51
CA VAL A 182 -19.85 15.18 -26.25
C VAL A 182 -20.33 13.73 -26.12
N GLU A 183 -19.73 12.85 -26.89
CA GLU A 183 -19.95 11.41 -26.79
C GLU A 183 -19.12 10.85 -25.63
N LEU A 184 -19.78 10.13 -24.74
CA LEU A 184 -19.15 9.55 -23.56
C LEU A 184 -19.03 8.03 -23.71
N PRO A 185 -17.82 7.50 -23.84
CA PRO A 185 -17.55 6.08 -23.71
C PRO A 185 -17.42 5.68 -22.23
N MET A 186 -17.25 4.39 -21.96
CA MET A 186 -16.97 3.91 -20.60
C MET A 186 -15.55 4.21 -20.14
N MET A 187 -14.64 4.50 -21.07
CA MET A 187 -13.24 4.81 -20.81
C MET A 187 -13.00 6.32 -20.76
N GLN A 188 -12.13 6.75 -19.84
CA GLN A 188 -11.59 8.10 -19.80
C GLN A 188 -10.05 8.07 -19.71
N LYS A 189 -9.39 9.15 -20.09
CA LYS A 189 -7.94 9.33 -19.93
C LYS A 189 -7.65 10.35 -18.85
N TRP A 190 -6.58 10.11 -18.08
CA TRP A 190 -6.15 11.04 -17.04
C TRP A 190 -4.61 11.15 -17.00
N PRO A 191 -4.04 12.37 -16.90
CA PRO A 191 -2.60 12.58 -16.79
C PRO A 191 -2.06 12.01 -15.49
N VAL A 192 -1.03 11.15 -15.54
CA VAL A 192 -0.53 10.43 -14.35
C VAL A 192 0.10 11.34 -13.30
N ARG A 193 0.69 12.46 -13.72
CA ARG A 193 1.37 13.39 -12.82
C ARG A 193 0.42 14.35 -12.11
N VAL A 194 -0.85 14.35 -12.48
CA VAL A 194 -1.89 15.21 -11.89
C VAL A 194 -2.80 14.35 -11.02
N GLY A 195 -2.91 14.68 -9.74
CA GLY A 195 -3.85 14.01 -8.83
C GLY A 195 -5.29 14.19 -9.30
N ARG A 196 -6.12 13.17 -9.12
CA ARG A 196 -7.54 13.26 -9.47
C ARG A 196 -8.26 14.14 -8.45
N PRO A 197 -9.21 14.98 -8.91
CA PRO A 197 -9.89 15.93 -8.04
C PRO A 197 -10.80 15.22 -7.03
N TYR A 198 -11.00 15.88 -5.91
CA TYR A 198 -11.96 15.51 -4.87
C TYR A 198 -12.62 16.79 -4.32
N ARG A 199 -13.80 16.64 -3.72
CA ARG A 199 -14.51 17.80 -3.15
C ARG A 199 -13.85 18.28 -1.85
N ARG A 200 -13.57 17.33 -0.95
CA ARG A 200 -12.99 17.60 0.38
C ARG A 200 -12.19 16.40 0.86
N LYS A 201 -11.07 16.64 1.52
CA LYS A 201 -10.28 15.63 2.22
C LYS A 201 -10.60 15.66 3.71
N PHE A 202 -10.78 14.48 4.28
CA PHE A 202 -11.06 14.32 5.70
C PHE A 202 -9.83 13.82 6.45
N PRO A 203 -9.69 14.19 7.74
CA PRO A 203 -8.73 13.52 8.60
C PRO A 203 -9.07 12.02 8.68
N PRO A 204 -8.11 11.12 8.51
CA PRO A 204 -8.34 9.70 8.67
C PRO A 204 -8.78 9.39 10.11
N SER A 205 -9.91 8.70 10.29
CA SER A 205 -10.53 8.44 11.60
C SER A 205 -10.97 6.98 11.79
N VAL A 206 -10.78 6.15 10.77
CA VAL A 206 -11.11 4.72 10.81
C VAL A 206 -9.83 3.93 10.57
N PRO A 207 -9.48 2.96 11.43
CA PRO A 207 -8.29 2.13 11.20
C PRO A 207 -8.49 1.21 10.00
N LEU A 208 -7.40 0.92 9.31
CA LEU A 208 -7.33 -0.14 8.33
C LEU A 208 -7.00 -1.43 9.08
N GLN A 209 -7.90 -2.39 9.04
CA GLN A 209 -7.67 -3.70 9.63
C GLN A 209 -6.78 -4.55 8.73
N SER A 210 -5.67 -4.99 9.25
CA SER A 210 -4.71 -5.86 8.52
C SER A 210 -4.73 -7.31 9.01
N GLY A 211 -5.34 -7.58 10.16
CA GLY A 211 -5.27 -8.85 10.85
C GLY A 211 -3.90 -9.16 11.47
N GLN A 212 -2.94 -8.25 11.32
CA GLN A 212 -1.62 -8.37 11.94
C GLN A 212 -1.63 -7.65 13.28
N ARG A 213 -1.45 -8.39 14.39
CA ARG A 213 -1.56 -7.85 15.76
C ARG A 213 -0.61 -6.69 16.02
N ILE A 214 0.63 -6.76 15.51
CA ILE A 214 1.60 -5.68 15.67
C ILE A 214 1.19 -4.41 14.91
N VAL A 215 0.54 -4.55 13.77
CA VAL A 215 0.00 -3.42 13.00
C VAL A 215 -1.24 -2.88 13.68
N ASP A 216 -2.26 -3.71 13.80
CA ASP A 216 -3.60 -3.27 14.21
C ASP A 216 -3.65 -2.71 15.63
N THR A 217 -2.91 -3.35 16.56
CA THR A 217 -2.89 -2.93 17.97
C THR A 217 -1.79 -1.92 18.27
N PHE A 218 -0.56 -2.15 17.79
CA PHE A 218 0.60 -1.35 18.21
C PHE A 218 0.84 -0.13 17.31
N PHE A 219 0.81 -0.33 15.99
CA PHE A 219 1.17 0.70 14.99
C PHE A 219 0.12 0.82 13.89
N PRO A 220 -1.14 1.15 14.23
CA PRO A 220 -2.22 1.17 13.25
C PRO A 220 -2.01 2.24 12.19
N VAL A 221 -2.42 1.92 10.98
CA VAL A 221 -2.62 2.85 9.88
C VAL A 221 -4.11 3.11 9.71
N ALA A 222 -4.48 4.35 9.42
CA ALA A 222 -5.85 4.70 9.12
C ALA A 222 -6.18 4.45 7.64
N LYS A 223 -7.43 4.14 7.31
CA LYS A 223 -7.93 4.17 5.93
C LYS A 223 -7.75 5.57 5.34
N GLY A 224 -7.06 5.65 4.22
CA GLY A 224 -6.63 6.93 3.67
C GLY A 224 -5.35 7.49 4.29
N GLY A 225 -4.64 6.68 5.07
CA GLY A 225 -3.38 7.05 5.70
C GLY A 225 -2.15 6.72 4.86
N THR A 226 -0.98 7.02 5.43
CA THR A 226 0.33 6.79 4.83
C THR A 226 1.20 5.96 5.75
N ALA A 227 1.85 4.94 5.20
CA ALA A 227 2.76 4.06 5.93
C ALA A 227 4.01 3.76 5.10
N ALA A 228 5.12 3.49 5.78
CA ALA A 228 6.33 2.97 5.16
C ALA A 228 6.79 1.69 5.85
N ILE A 229 7.36 0.78 5.04
CA ILE A 229 7.95 -0.48 5.47
C ILE A 229 9.45 -0.43 5.14
N PRO A 230 10.28 0.20 5.95
CA PRO A 230 11.71 0.15 5.76
C PRO A 230 12.29 -1.15 6.29
N GLY A 231 13.27 -1.67 5.60
CA GLY A 231 13.99 -2.84 6.08
C GLY A 231 15.06 -3.32 5.09
N PRO A 232 16.13 -3.95 5.59
CA PRO A 232 17.16 -4.53 4.75
C PRO A 232 16.60 -5.69 3.91
N PHE A 233 17.39 -6.15 2.96
CA PHE A 233 17.07 -7.34 2.18
C PHE A 233 16.89 -8.56 3.10
N GLY A 234 15.88 -9.39 2.83
CA GLY A 234 15.59 -10.59 3.61
C GLY A 234 14.90 -10.35 4.97
N SER A 235 14.50 -9.13 5.29
CA SER A 235 13.78 -8.80 6.54
C SER A 235 12.28 -9.12 6.50
N GLY A 236 11.75 -9.62 5.37
CA GLY A 236 10.35 -10.00 5.22
C GLY A 236 9.44 -8.88 4.69
N LYS A 237 9.97 -7.89 3.97
CA LYS A 237 9.16 -6.82 3.34
C LYS A 237 8.05 -7.38 2.46
N THR A 238 8.38 -8.27 1.53
CA THR A 238 7.43 -8.89 0.61
C THR A 238 6.35 -9.68 1.35
N VAL A 239 6.74 -10.44 2.39
CA VAL A 239 5.77 -11.19 3.21
C VAL A 239 4.76 -10.25 3.89
N MET A 240 5.24 -9.13 4.42
CA MET A 240 4.39 -8.12 5.05
C MET A 240 3.45 -7.45 4.04
N GLN A 241 3.94 -7.13 2.86
CA GLN A 241 3.13 -6.54 1.78
C GLN A 241 2.08 -7.50 1.25
N HIS A 242 2.41 -8.79 1.07
CA HIS A 242 1.44 -9.83 0.70
C HIS A 242 0.38 -10.02 1.78
N ALA A 243 0.76 -10.00 3.06
CA ALA A 243 -0.21 -10.04 4.15
C ALA A 243 -1.16 -8.84 4.13
N LEU A 244 -0.66 -7.63 3.89
CA LEU A 244 -1.49 -6.43 3.73
C LEU A 244 -2.41 -6.54 2.51
N ALA A 245 -1.91 -6.99 1.36
CA ALA A 245 -2.72 -7.17 0.16
C ALA A 245 -3.84 -8.19 0.36
N LYS A 246 -3.54 -9.32 1.01
CA LYS A 246 -4.48 -10.42 1.24
C LYS A 246 -5.52 -10.09 2.31
N TRP A 247 -5.09 -9.58 3.46
CA TRP A 247 -5.90 -9.53 4.66
C TRP A 247 -6.50 -8.17 4.97
N SER A 248 -5.98 -7.07 4.41
CA SER A 248 -6.52 -5.76 4.71
C SER A 248 -7.97 -5.60 4.25
N ASP A 249 -8.74 -4.87 5.03
CA ASP A 249 -10.16 -4.62 4.80
C ASP A 249 -10.42 -3.52 3.75
N VAL A 250 -9.62 -3.53 2.67
CA VAL A 250 -9.81 -2.68 1.49
C VAL A 250 -10.56 -3.41 0.38
N ASP A 251 -11.22 -2.65 -0.49
CA ASP A 251 -11.99 -3.21 -1.60
C ASP A 251 -11.09 -3.59 -2.77
N LEU A 252 -10.02 -2.82 -3.01
CA LEU A 252 -9.12 -2.99 -4.13
C LEU A 252 -7.68 -2.68 -3.72
N VAL A 253 -6.75 -3.45 -4.28
CA VAL A 253 -5.30 -3.28 -4.11
C VAL A 253 -4.67 -2.92 -5.44
N VAL A 254 -3.84 -1.90 -5.45
CA VAL A 254 -2.92 -1.60 -6.55
C VAL A 254 -1.51 -1.88 -6.06
N TYR A 255 -0.89 -2.91 -6.60
CA TYR A 255 0.48 -3.29 -6.26
C TYR A 255 1.43 -2.80 -7.35
N ILE A 256 2.44 -2.03 -6.95
CA ILE A 256 3.43 -1.43 -7.83
C ILE A 256 4.79 -2.02 -7.53
N GLY A 257 5.25 -2.94 -8.38
CA GLY A 257 6.64 -3.39 -8.40
C GLY A 257 7.49 -2.37 -9.14
N CYS A 258 8.19 -1.53 -8.41
CA CYS A 258 9.00 -0.43 -8.95
C CYS A 258 10.48 -0.77 -8.84
N GLY A 259 11.08 -1.26 -9.92
CA GLY A 259 12.50 -1.55 -10.01
C GLY A 259 12.94 -2.78 -9.20
N GLU A 260 12.02 -3.63 -8.82
CA GLU A 260 12.33 -4.88 -8.13
C GLU A 260 12.98 -5.90 -9.08
N ARG A 261 13.64 -6.89 -8.49
CA ARG A 261 14.31 -7.94 -9.27
C ARG A 261 13.29 -8.79 -10.03
N GLY A 262 13.64 -9.23 -11.22
CA GLY A 262 12.75 -10.04 -12.05
C GLY A 262 12.23 -11.31 -11.36
N ASN A 263 13.07 -11.98 -10.54
CA ASN A 263 12.65 -13.15 -9.77
C ASN A 263 11.62 -12.80 -8.67
N GLU A 264 11.81 -11.71 -7.93
CA GLU A 264 10.86 -11.25 -6.90
C GLU A 264 9.52 -10.86 -7.53
N MET A 265 9.57 -10.16 -8.67
CA MET A 265 8.36 -9.82 -9.40
C MET A 265 7.65 -11.06 -9.98
N THR A 266 8.41 -12.05 -10.44
CA THR A 266 7.86 -13.33 -10.90
C THR A 266 7.15 -14.07 -9.76
N ASP A 267 7.70 -14.03 -8.55
CA ASP A 267 7.05 -14.63 -7.37
C ASP A 267 5.71 -13.94 -7.07
N VAL A 268 5.65 -12.61 -7.10
CA VAL A 268 4.38 -11.86 -6.96
C VAL A 268 3.37 -12.25 -8.04
N LEU A 269 3.80 -12.30 -9.30
CA LEU A 269 2.93 -12.66 -10.43
C LEU A 269 2.40 -14.09 -10.36
N ARG A 270 3.13 -15.00 -9.71
CA ARG A 270 2.73 -16.40 -9.46
C ARG A 270 1.84 -16.53 -8.24
N GLU A 271 2.21 -15.89 -7.14
CA GLU A 271 1.52 -16.04 -5.86
C GLU A 271 0.16 -15.35 -5.83
N PHE A 272 0.04 -14.13 -6.37
CA PHE A 272 -1.22 -13.37 -6.30
C PHE A 272 -2.42 -14.07 -6.95
N PRO A 273 -2.30 -14.73 -8.11
CA PRO A 273 -3.39 -15.53 -8.65
C PRO A 273 -3.76 -16.76 -7.79
N GLU A 274 -2.79 -17.32 -7.04
CA GLU A 274 -2.98 -18.48 -6.18
C GLU A 274 -3.52 -18.10 -4.79
N LEU A 275 -3.29 -16.85 -4.34
CA LEU A 275 -3.83 -16.36 -3.08
C LEU A 275 -5.35 -16.20 -3.17
N ILE A 276 -6.04 -16.74 -2.17
CA ILE A 276 -7.49 -16.62 -2.06
C ILE A 276 -7.86 -15.45 -1.16
N ASP A 277 -8.74 -14.60 -1.65
CA ASP A 277 -9.35 -13.54 -0.84
C ASP A 277 -10.29 -14.17 0.19
N PRO A 278 -10.01 -14.02 1.49
CA PRO A 278 -10.80 -14.67 2.53
C PRO A 278 -12.26 -14.19 2.59
N ARG A 279 -12.57 -13.03 2.01
CA ARG A 279 -13.91 -12.44 2.00
C ARG A 279 -14.81 -13.01 0.91
N THR A 280 -14.24 -13.35 -0.22
CA THR A 280 -15.00 -13.78 -1.41
C THR A 280 -14.77 -15.24 -1.77
N GLY A 281 -13.69 -15.85 -1.31
CA GLY A 281 -13.26 -17.18 -1.73
C GLY A 281 -12.68 -17.24 -3.16
N GLU A 282 -12.55 -16.10 -3.81
CA GLU A 282 -12.00 -15.95 -5.15
C GLU A 282 -10.51 -15.62 -5.11
N SER A 283 -9.83 -15.69 -6.26
CA SER A 283 -8.43 -15.26 -6.37
C SER A 283 -8.28 -13.78 -5.98
N LEU A 284 -7.20 -13.47 -5.26
CA LEU A 284 -6.85 -12.10 -4.89
C LEU A 284 -6.72 -11.17 -6.11
N MET A 285 -6.36 -11.70 -7.28
CA MET A 285 -6.32 -10.95 -8.54
C MET A 285 -7.67 -10.33 -8.91
N LYS A 286 -8.79 -10.91 -8.48
CA LYS A 286 -10.15 -10.36 -8.72
C LYS A 286 -10.40 -8.98 -8.11
N ARG A 287 -9.52 -8.53 -7.23
CA ARG A 287 -9.52 -7.19 -6.64
C ARG A 287 -8.16 -6.50 -6.67
N THR A 288 -7.28 -6.92 -7.59
CA THR A 288 -5.90 -6.40 -7.67
C THR A 288 -5.58 -5.91 -9.07
N VAL A 289 -4.86 -4.79 -9.13
CA VAL A 289 -4.17 -4.29 -10.32
C VAL A 289 -2.67 -4.37 -10.05
N LEU A 290 -1.92 -4.99 -10.94
CA LEU A 290 -0.47 -5.11 -10.84
C LEU A 290 0.23 -4.17 -11.83
N ILE A 291 1.18 -3.40 -11.33
CA ILE A 291 2.13 -2.64 -12.15
C ILE A 291 3.50 -3.29 -11.96
N ALA A 292 4.03 -3.90 -13.01
CA ALA A 292 5.30 -4.61 -12.98
C ALA A 292 6.36 -3.87 -13.79
N ASN A 293 7.26 -3.19 -13.09
CA ASN A 293 8.46 -2.60 -13.68
C ASN A 293 9.70 -3.17 -13.00
N THR A 294 10.38 -4.08 -13.66
CA THR A 294 11.57 -4.76 -13.13
C THR A 294 12.83 -3.90 -13.27
N SER A 295 13.89 -4.27 -12.56
CA SER A 295 15.15 -3.52 -12.52
C SER A 295 15.90 -3.44 -13.86
N ASP A 296 15.63 -4.37 -14.78
CA ASP A 296 16.17 -4.42 -16.14
C ASP A 296 15.35 -3.59 -17.15
N MET A 297 14.16 -3.13 -16.78
CA MET A 297 13.36 -2.23 -17.60
C MET A 297 13.90 -0.79 -17.55
N PRO A 298 13.59 0.03 -18.57
CA PRO A 298 14.08 1.41 -18.65
C PRO A 298 13.75 2.25 -17.42
N VAL A 299 14.73 3.05 -17.00
CA VAL A 299 14.66 3.92 -15.79
C VAL A 299 13.47 4.86 -15.83
N ALA A 300 13.17 5.39 -16.99
CA ALA A 300 12.05 6.30 -17.21
C ALA A 300 10.70 5.64 -16.90
N ALA A 301 10.48 4.41 -17.36
CA ALA A 301 9.28 3.65 -17.07
C ALA A 301 9.18 3.29 -15.58
N ARG A 302 10.33 3.08 -14.91
CA ARG A 302 10.38 2.90 -13.46
C ARG A 302 9.90 4.14 -12.72
N GLU A 303 10.35 5.31 -13.12
CA GLU A 303 9.90 6.57 -12.53
C GLU A 303 8.40 6.78 -12.73
N ALA A 304 7.88 6.51 -13.91
CA ALA A 304 6.47 6.66 -14.24
C ALA A 304 5.55 5.67 -13.50
N SER A 305 6.04 4.47 -13.15
CA SER A 305 5.24 3.38 -12.59
C SER A 305 4.47 3.77 -11.32
N ILE A 306 5.08 4.57 -10.47
CA ILE A 306 4.47 5.08 -9.23
C ILE A 306 3.25 5.95 -9.54
N TYR A 307 3.36 6.84 -10.51
CA TYR A 307 2.26 7.72 -10.91
C TYR A 307 1.15 6.96 -11.63
N THR A 308 1.50 6.01 -12.48
CA THR A 308 0.55 5.12 -13.16
C THR A 308 -0.31 4.37 -12.14
N GLY A 309 0.32 3.72 -11.17
CA GLY A 309 -0.39 2.93 -10.17
C GLY A 309 -1.28 3.78 -9.27
N ILE A 310 -0.77 4.91 -8.77
CA ILE A 310 -1.57 5.75 -7.85
C ILE A 310 -2.74 6.44 -8.57
N THR A 311 -2.60 6.76 -9.87
CA THR A 311 -3.69 7.33 -10.65
C THR A 311 -4.83 6.33 -10.85
N ILE A 312 -4.51 5.06 -11.12
CA ILE A 312 -5.50 3.98 -11.18
C ILE A 312 -6.20 3.83 -9.83
N ALA A 313 -5.45 3.86 -8.73
CA ALA A 313 -6.01 3.78 -7.40
C ALA A 313 -6.95 4.95 -7.07
N GLU A 314 -6.61 6.17 -7.44
CA GLU A 314 -7.47 7.34 -7.29
C GLU A 314 -8.78 7.21 -8.07
N TYR A 315 -8.74 6.59 -9.25
CA TYR A 315 -9.92 6.37 -10.07
C TYR A 315 -10.94 5.46 -9.36
N TYR A 316 -10.48 4.36 -8.73
CA TYR A 316 -11.37 3.51 -7.92
C TYR A 316 -11.78 4.18 -6.61
N ARG A 317 -10.91 4.97 -5.97
CA ARG A 317 -11.29 5.80 -4.84
C ARG A 317 -12.47 6.72 -5.19
N ASP A 318 -12.47 7.33 -6.37
CA ASP A 318 -13.53 8.24 -6.83
C ASP A 318 -14.89 7.53 -7.00
N MET A 319 -14.89 6.22 -7.18
CA MET A 319 -16.10 5.39 -7.15
C MET A 319 -16.64 5.15 -5.74
N GLY A 320 -15.92 5.57 -4.70
CA GLY A 320 -16.28 5.36 -3.29
C GLY A 320 -15.67 4.11 -2.67
N TYR A 321 -14.66 3.49 -3.30
CA TYR A 321 -13.96 2.32 -2.76
C TYR A 321 -12.85 2.71 -1.78
N ALA A 322 -12.56 1.80 -0.85
CA ALA A 322 -11.35 1.81 -0.05
C ALA A 322 -10.24 1.11 -0.84
N VAL A 323 -9.23 1.86 -1.24
CA VAL A 323 -8.13 1.36 -2.07
C VAL A 323 -6.82 1.40 -1.29
N ALA A 324 -6.02 0.34 -1.39
CA ALA A 324 -4.64 0.34 -0.91
C ALA A 324 -3.66 0.35 -2.09
N VAL A 325 -2.70 1.25 -2.05
CA VAL A 325 -1.54 1.25 -2.93
C VAL A 325 -0.34 0.72 -2.17
N ILE A 326 0.28 -0.32 -2.70
CA ILE A 326 1.51 -0.90 -2.15
C ILE A 326 2.61 -0.70 -3.19
N ALA A 327 3.62 0.09 -2.85
CA ALA A 327 4.75 0.39 -3.73
C ALA A 327 6.02 -0.33 -3.24
N ASP A 328 6.55 -1.23 -4.04
CA ASP A 328 7.78 -1.98 -3.79
C ASP A 328 8.81 -1.73 -4.91
N SER A 329 9.80 -0.89 -4.72
CA SER A 329 10.05 -0.06 -3.56
C SER A 329 10.23 1.40 -3.96
N THR A 330 9.91 2.30 -3.03
CA THR A 330 10.15 3.74 -3.24
C THR A 330 11.63 4.08 -3.30
N SER A 331 12.52 3.26 -2.73
CA SER A 331 13.97 3.41 -2.88
C SER A 331 14.42 3.26 -4.34
N ARG A 332 13.87 2.28 -5.06
CA ARG A 332 14.17 2.07 -6.48
C ARG A 332 13.61 3.20 -7.36
N TRP A 333 12.49 3.76 -6.97
CA TRP A 333 11.96 4.98 -7.58
C TRP A 333 12.88 6.17 -7.36
N ALA A 334 13.38 6.37 -6.15
CA ALA A 334 14.35 7.42 -5.82
C ALA A 334 15.68 7.24 -6.59
N GLU A 335 16.15 6.01 -6.76
CA GLU A 335 17.31 5.70 -7.62
C GLU A 335 17.07 6.10 -9.09
N ALA A 336 15.86 5.87 -9.59
CA ALA A 336 15.48 6.32 -10.94
C ALA A 336 15.53 7.85 -11.04
N LEU A 337 15.02 8.57 -10.05
CA LEU A 337 15.12 10.04 -9.99
C LEU A 337 16.57 10.52 -9.97
N ARG A 338 17.44 9.85 -9.19
CA ARG A 338 18.89 10.16 -9.14
C ARG A 338 19.57 9.96 -10.49
N GLU A 339 19.28 8.85 -11.16
CA GLU A 339 19.85 8.58 -12.47
C GLU A 339 19.40 9.59 -13.53
N MET A 340 18.14 9.96 -13.53
CA MET A 340 17.58 10.96 -14.45
C MET A 340 18.18 12.34 -14.21
N SER A 341 18.23 12.78 -12.96
CA SER A 341 18.83 14.06 -12.55
C SER A 341 20.30 14.15 -12.96
N GLY A 342 21.06 13.06 -12.74
CA GLY A 342 22.44 12.99 -13.18
C GLY A 342 22.62 13.11 -14.71
N ARG A 343 21.73 12.52 -15.50
CA ARG A 343 21.75 12.64 -16.97
C ARG A 343 21.33 14.03 -17.47
N LEU A 344 20.47 14.71 -16.72
CA LEU A 344 20.10 16.10 -17.00
C LEU A 344 21.15 17.10 -16.53
N GLU A 345 22.24 16.63 -15.91
CA GLU A 345 23.32 17.47 -15.38
C GLU A 345 22.80 18.44 -14.29
N GLU A 346 21.75 18.07 -13.57
CA GLU A 346 21.23 18.84 -12.45
C GLU A 346 22.19 18.82 -11.26
N MET A 347 22.20 19.88 -10.47
CA MET A 347 23.05 19.94 -9.28
C MET A 347 22.63 18.85 -8.27
N PRO A 348 23.52 17.92 -7.91
CA PRO A 348 23.19 16.86 -6.97
C PRO A 348 23.03 17.41 -5.55
N GLY A 349 22.08 16.85 -4.81
CA GLY A 349 21.93 17.00 -3.38
C GLY A 349 22.69 15.92 -2.61
N GLU A 350 22.20 15.61 -1.42
CA GLU A 350 22.77 14.60 -0.52
C GLU A 350 22.85 13.22 -1.20
N GLU A 351 23.99 12.55 -1.10
CA GLU A 351 24.30 11.26 -1.74
C GLU A 351 24.00 11.18 -3.25
N GLY A 352 24.03 12.32 -3.94
CA GLY A 352 23.75 12.39 -5.38
C GLY A 352 22.27 12.34 -5.77
N TYR A 353 21.36 12.35 -4.81
CA TYR A 353 19.92 12.48 -5.09
C TYR A 353 19.59 13.91 -5.52
N PRO A 354 18.51 14.10 -6.32
CA PRO A 354 18.06 15.44 -6.66
C PRO A 354 17.55 16.20 -5.43
N ALA A 355 17.78 17.51 -5.39
CA ALA A 355 17.32 18.36 -4.28
C ALA A 355 15.80 18.30 -4.04
N TYR A 356 15.03 17.92 -5.06
CA TYR A 356 13.58 17.77 -4.99
C TYR A 356 13.09 16.36 -4.58
N LEU A 357 13.97 15.46 -4.14
CA LEU A 357 13.58 14.10 -3.71
C LEU A 357 12.44 14.11 -2.68
N SER A 358 12.61 14.89 -1.61
CA SER A 358 11.61 14.97 -0.53
C SER A 358 10.27 15.50 -1.03
N SER A 359 10.25 16.49 -1.92
CA SER A 359 9.01 17.02 -2.48
C SER A 359 8.32 16.03 -3.43
N ARG A 360 9.06 15.22 -4.18
CA ARG A 360 8.50 14.14 -5.01
C ARG A 360 7.86 13.03 -4.17
N LEU A 361 8.55 12.61 -3.10
CA LEU A 361 8.00 11.66 -2.13
C LEU A 361 6.74 12.21 -1.46
N ALA A 362 6.75 13.47 -1.04
CA ALA A 362 5.58 14.13 -0.46
C ALA A 362 4.40 14.16 -1.44
N GLN A 363 4.63 14.53 -2.70
CA GLN A 363 3.59 14.53 -3.74
C GLN A 363 2.94 13.15 -3.92
N PHE A 364 3.72 12.07 -3.85
CA PHE A 364 3.18 10.72 -3.91
C PHE A 364 2.29 10.41 -2.70
N TYR A 365 2.80 10.59 -1.49
CA TYR A 365 2.05 10.28 -0.27
C TYR A 365 0.87 11.23 -0.02
N GLU A 366 0.92 12.47 -0.49
CA GLU A 366 -0.19 13.42 -0.40
C GLU A 366 -1.41 13.03 -1.25
N ARG A 367 -1.24 12.18 -2.25
CA ARG A 367 -2.35 11.61 -3.03
C ARG A 367 -3.17 10.61 -2.22
N ALA A 368 -2.64 10.05 -1.14
CA ALA A 368 -3.40 9.28 -0.17
C ALA A 368 -4.37 10.18 0.61
N GLY A 369 -5.50 9.62 1.00
CA GLY A 369 -6.47 10.33 1.83
C GLY A 369 -7.83 9.66 1.86
N SER A 370 -8.63 10.05 2.84
CA SER A 370 -10.07 9.82 2.88
C SER A 370 -10.75 11.05 2.33
N VAL A 371 -11.56 10.91 1.29
CA VAL A 371 -12.12 12.04 0.55
C VAL A 371 -13.62 11.92 0.34
N ALA A 372 -14.30 13.08 0.29
CA ALA A 372 -15.59 13.18 -0.37
C ALA A 372 -15.34 13.29 -1.87
N CYS A 373 -15.90 12.37 -2.64
CA CYS A 373 -15.73 12.33 -4.08
C CYS A 373 -16.44 13.52 -4.75
N ILE A 374 -15.98 13.88 -5.97
CA ILE A 374 -16.72 14.83 -6.80
C ILE A 374 -18.03 14.18 -7.29
N GLY A 375 -19.01 14.99 -7.62
CA GLY A 375 -20.34 14.55 -8.05
C GLY A 375 -21.48 15.14 -7.22
N SER A 376 -22.70 14.88 -7.61
CA SER A 376 -23.91 15.32 -6.90
C SER A 376 -24.18 14.54 -5.61
N ASP A 377 -23.68 13.30 -5.52
CA ASP A 377 -23.76 12.48 -4.30
C ASP A 377 -22.77 12.99 -3.24
N GLU A 378 -23.29 13.74 -2.26
CA GLU A 378 -22.49 14.32 -1.18
C GLU A 378 -21.99 13.32 -0.14
N GLU A 379 -22.62 12.15 -0.07
CA GLU A 379 -22.29 11.10 0.89
C GLU A 379 -21.22 10.14 0.37
N ARG A 380 -20.95 10.14 -0.94
CA ARG A 380 -19.95 9.25 -1.54
C ARG A 380 -18.54 9.57 -1.05
N ARG A 381 -18.02 8.67 -0.25
CA ARG A 381 -16.67 8.72 0.29
C ARG A 381 -15.82 7.58 -0.24
N GLY A 382 -14.58 7.90 -0.57
CA GLY A 382 -13.57 6.91 -0.91
C GLY A 382 -12.29 7.14 -0.13
N SER A 383 -11.45 6.13 -0.02
CA SER A 383 -10.16 6.24 0.64
C SER A 383 -9.05 5.62 -0.20
N LEU A 384 -7.87 6.22 -0.14
CA LEU A 384 -6.66 5.70 -0.73
C LEU A 384 -5.59 5.68 0.34
N THR A 385 -5.18 4.48 0.74
CA THR A 385 -4.09 4.25 1.70
C THR A 385 -2.82 3.94 0.92
N ALA A 386 -1.73 4.67 1.18
CA ALA A 386 -0.46 4.47 0.52
C ALA A 386 0.57 3.82 1.46
N VAL A 387 1.11 2.69 1.04
CA VAL A 387 2.14 1.94 1.75
C VAL A 387 3.36 1.81 0.84
N GLY A 388 4.48 2.41 1.22
CA GLY A 388 5.73 2.34 0.46
C GLY A 388 6.79 1.49 1.18
N ALA A 389 7.34 0.51 0.48
CA ALA A 389 8.53 -0.17 0.96
C ALA A 389 9.77 0.69 0.76
N VAL A 390 10.67 0.68 1.71
CA VAL A 390 11.97 1.35 1.65
C VAL A 390 13.06 0.30 1.87
N SER A 391 14.07 0.32 1.02
CA SER A 391 15.18 -0.64 1.06
C SER A 391 16.50 0.09 1.35
N PRO A 392 16.72 0.50 2.61
CA PRO A 392 17.93 1.22 2.96
C PRO A 392 19.16 0.32 2.80
N PRO A 393 20.24 0.79 2.14
CA PRO A 393 21.48 0.04 2.01
C PRO A 393 22.04 -0.33 3.39
N GLY A 394 22.36 -1.62 3.60
CA GLY A 394 22.87 -2.09 4.89
C GLY A 394 21.90 -1.97 6.07
N GLY A 395 20.65 -1.59 5.84
CA GLY A 395 19.66 -1.33 6.91
C GLY A 395 19.84 0.03 7.59
N ASP A 396 20.64 0.92 7.02
CA ASP A 396 20.90 2.25 7.59
C ASP A 396 19.75 3.22 7.29
N LEU A 397 18.95 3.52 8.32
CA LEU A 397 17.84 4.45 8.24
C LEU A 397 18.27 5.94 8.17
N SER A 398 19.56 6.24 8.24
CA SER A 398 20.06 7.63 8.12
C SER A 398 20.21 8.07 6.67
N GLU A 399 20.07 7.15 5.70
CA GLU A 399 20.15 7.48 4.27
C GLU A 399 19.03 8.41 3.80
N PRO A 400 19.23 9.22 2.73
CA PRO A 400 18.32 10.31 2.36
C PRO A 400 16.88 9.89 2.08
N VAL A 401 16.65 8.71 1.45
CA VAL A 401 15.29 8.26 1.09
C VAL A 401 14.52 7.87 2.35
N SER A 402 15.14 7.14 3.28
CA SER A 402 14.54 6.77 4.56
C SER A 402 14.22 8.00 5.39
N GLN A 403 15.17 8.94 5.49
CA GLN A 403 14.98 10.19 6.23
C GLN A 403 13.86 11.07 5.64
N ALA A 404 13.82 11.21 4.32
CA ALA A 404 12.75 11.93 3.65
C ALA A 404 11.39 11.25 3.89
N THR A 405 11.33 9.92 3.78
CA THR A 405 10.11 9.15 3.99
C THR A 405 9.59 9.28 5.43
N MET A 406 10.47 9.15 6.43
CA MET A 406 10.11 9.31 7.85
C MET A 406 9.47 10.66 8.18
N ARG A 407 9.87 11.72 7.49
CA ARG A 407 9.30 13.08 7.69
C ARG A 407 7.90 13.23 7.08
N ILE A 408 7.52 12.35 6.16
CA ILE A 408 6.29 12.47 5.37
C ILE A 408 5.21 11.52 5.88
N VAL A 409 5.57 10.23 6.10
CA VAL A 409 4.60 9.21 6.48
C VAL A 409 4.19 9.33 7.94
N LYS A 410 2.96 8.93 8.24
CA LYS A 410 2.42 8.92 9.60
C LYS A 410 2.68 7.61 10.33
N VAL A 411 2.95 6.54 9.60
CA VAL A 411 3.23 5.21 10.16
C VAL A 411 4.54 4.68 9.58
N PHE A 412 5.35 4.09 10.45
CA PHE A 412 6.66 3.57 10.10
C PHE A 412 6.84 2.20 10.74
N TRP A 413 6.85 1.14 9.93
CA TRP A 413 7.01 -0.25 10.36
C TRP A 413 8.44 -0.71 10.06
N ALA A 414 9.36 -0.38 10.96
CA ALA A 414 10.78 -0.70 10.81
C ALA A 414 11.02 -2.22 10.91
N LEU A 415 11.39 -2.85 9.81
CA LEU A 415 11.74 -4.26 9.79
C LEU A 415 13.18 -4.48 10.27
N ASP A 416 13.35 -5.49 11.11
CA ASP A 416 14.62 -5.85 11.74
C ASP A 416 15.07 -7.24 11.27
N ALA A 417 16.25 -7.31 10.66
CA ALA A 417 16.84 -8.56 10.20
C ALA A 417 17.10 -9.53 11.36
N SER A 418 17.42 -9.04 12.56
CA SER A 418 17.66 -9.89 13.73
C SER A 418 16.40 -10.64 14.17
N LEU A 419 15.24 -10.01 14.08
CA LEU A 419 13.93 -10.64 14.31
C LEU A 419 13.63 -11.68 13.22
N ALA A 420 13.88 -11.35 11.96
CA ALA A 420 13.70 -12.28 10.86
C ALA A 420 14.59 -13.53 10.98
N TYR A 421 15.85 -13.38 11.36
CA TYR A 421 16.76 -14.49 11.63
C TYR A 421 16.29 -15.39 12.78
N ARG A 422 15.64 -14.82 13.79
CA ARG A 422 15.00 -15.55 14.89
C ARG A 422 13.65 -16.15 14.51
N ARG A 423 13.21 -15.98 13.25
CA ARG A 423 11.89 -16.40 12.76
C ARG A 423 10.72 -15.75 13.50
N HIS A 424 10.93 -14.54 13.99
CA HIS A 424 9.87 -13.71 14.55
C HIS A 424 9.24 -12.89 13.41
N PHE A 425 8.03 -13.24 13.01
CA PHE A 425 7.27 -12.55 11.97
C PHE A 425 5.92 -12.07 12.52
N PRO A 426 5.42 -10.91 12.05
CA PRO A 426 6.13 -9.90 11.25
C PRO A 426 7.38 -9.39 11.96
N ALA A 427 8.47 -9.20 11.22
CA ALA A 427 9.76 -8.80 11.81
C ALA A 427 9.84 -7.29 12.10
N ILE A 428 8.75 -6.70 12.54
CA ILE A 428 8.63 -5.26 12.86
C ILE A 428 9.23 -5.02 14.23
N ASN A 429 10.23 -4.16 14.29
CA ASN A 429 10.85 -3.75 15.54
C ASN A 429 9.96 -2.74 16.27
N TRP A 430 9.43 -3.11 17.42
CA TRP A 430 8.50 -2.32 18.22
C TRP A 430 9.11 -1.09 18.88
N LEU A 431 10.44 -1.03 19.02
CA LEU A 431 11.13 0.13 19.57
C LEU A 431 11.41 1.22 18.53
N ASN A 432 11.58 0.82 17.26
CA ASN A 432 11.94 1.71 16.16
C ASN A 432 10.74 2.07 15.27
N SER A 433 9.59 1.49 15.53
CA SER A 433 8.36 1.72 14.78
C SER A 433 7.44 2.72 15.48
N TYR A 434 6.59 3.40 14.72
CA TYR A 434 5.61 4.33 15.28
C TYR A 434 4.35 4.44 14.42
N SER A 435 3.28 4.90 15.04
CA SER A 435 2.07 5.39 14.37
C SER A 435 1.63 6.71 14.99
N LEU A 436 1.47 7.71 14.14
CA LEU A 436 0.96 9.03 14.54
C LEU A 436 -0.57 9.12 14.41
N TYR A 437 -1.25 8.02 14.09
CA TYR A 437 -2.70 7.98 13.98
C TYR A 437 -3.41 7.62 15.29
N ILE A 438 -2.72 7.23 16.36
CA ILE A 438 -3.34 6.77 17.60
C ILE A 438 -4.39 7.73 18.13
N ASP A 439 -4.08 9.04 18.19
CA ASP A 439 -5.00 10.05 18.73
C ASP A 439 -6.20 10.27 17.80
N SER A 440 -6.02 10.24 16.49
CA SER A 440 -7.12 10.38 15.53
C SER A 440 -8.01 9.16 15.47
N LEU A 441 -7.48 7.97 15.77
CA LEU A 441 -8.20 6.70 15.81
C LEU A 441 -8.80 6.39 17.18
N ARG A 442 -8.38 7.09 18.23
CA ARG A 442 -8.86 6.89 19.61
C ARG A 442 -10.39 6.84 19.73
N PRO A 443 -11.16 7.80 19.15
CA PRO A 443 -12.62 7.74 19.24
C PRO A 443 -13.22 6.45 18.67
N TRP A 444 -12.65 5.94 17.58
CA TRP A 444 -13.09 4.70 16.95
C TRP A 444 -12.80 3.48 17.85
N TYR A 445 -11.60 3.38 18.40
CA TYR A 445 -11.24 2.29 19.32
C TYR A 445 -12.08 2.32 20.61
N GLU A 446 -12.28 3.51 21.19
CA GLU A 446 -13.07 3.65 22.41
C GLU A 446 -14.55 3.29 22.20
N GLN A 447 -15.10 3.62 21.02
CA GLN A 447 -16.46 3.26 20.66
C GLN A 447 -16.64 1.75 20.48
N HIS A 448 -15.67 1.04 19.89
CA HIS A 448 -15.80 -0.37 19.54
C HIS A 448 -15.29 -1.33 20.61
N PHE A 449 -14.24 -0.96 21.33
CA PHE A 449 -13.54 -1.85 22.30
C PHE A 449 -13.38 -1.22 23.70
N GLY A 450 -13.90 -0.02 23.90
CA GLY A 450 -13.73 0.71 25.16
C GLY A 450 -12.32 1.26 25.35
N LYS A 451 -12.14 2.04 26.43
CA LYS A 451 -10.86 2.67 26.76
C LYS A 451 -9.73 1.67 27.07
N ALA A 452 -10.11 0.48 27.53
CA ALA A 452 -9.16 -0.55 27.93
C ALA A 452 -8.22 -0.99 26.79
N PHE A 453 -8.68 -0.97 25.53
CA PHE A 453 -7.88 -1.38 24.38
C PHE A 453 -6.59 -0.57 24.24
N LEU A 454 -6.69 0.76 24.22
CA LEU A 454 -5.53 1.65 24.10
C LEU A 454 -4.69 1.67 25.39
N GLN A 455 -5.32 1.54 26.57
CA GLN A 455 -4.59 1.42 27.83
C GLN A 455 -3.75 0.12 27.89
N ASN A 456 -4.27 -0.99 27.37
CA ASN A 456 -3.52 -2.24 27.28
C ASN A 456 -2.36 -2.13 26.28
N ARG A 457 -2.57 -1.43 25.17
CA ARG A 457 -1.51 -1.12 24.21
C ARG A 457 -0.38 -0.30 24.85
N GLU A 458 -0.73 0.79 25.53
CA GLU A 458 0.25 1.68 26.19
C GLU A 458 1.03 0.92 27.27
N TRP A 459 0.34 0.10 28.06
CA TRP A 459 0.96 -0.78 29.04
C TRP A 459 1.93 -1.78 28.39
N ALA A 460 1.53 -2.47 27.34
CA ALA A 460 2.39 -3.43 26.66
C ALA A 460 3.63 -2.79 26.04
N MET A 461 3.48 -1.58 25.47
CA MET A 461 4.62 -0.81 24.97
C MET A 461 5.59 -0.43 26.09
N SER A 462 5.09 -0.06 27.29
CA SER A 462 5.96 0.27 28.43
C SER A 462 6.72 -0.96 28.94
N ILE A 463 6.08 -2.13 28.95
CA ILE A 463 6.72 -3.42 29.32
C ILE A 463 7.86 -3.75 28.34
N LEU A 464 7.65 -3.59 27.03
CA LEU A 464 8.69 -3.85 26.03
C LEU A 464 9.86 -2.85 26.10
N GLN A 465 9.59 -1.59 26.46
CA GLN A 465 10.64 -0.59 26.70
C GLN A 465 11.44 -0.91 27.97
N GLU A 466 10.76 -1.32 29.05
CA GLU A 466 11.41 -1.74 30.29
C GLU A 466 12.26 -2.99 30.09
N GLU A 467 11.78 -3.97 29.29
CA GLU A 467 12.56 -5.15 28.91
C GLU A 467 13.88 -4.77 28.22
N ALA A 468 13.86 -3.80 27.32
CA ALA A 468 15.07 -3.37 26.62
C ALA A 468 16.14 -2.89 27.60
N SER A 469 15.75 -2.07 28.59
CA SER A 469 16.65 -1.60 29.64
C SER A 469 17.10 -2.73 30.59
N LEU A 470 16.22 -3.65 30.95
CA LEU A 470 16.55 -4.80 31.79
C LEU A 470 17.50 -5.79 31.11
N ASN A 471 17.39 -5.97 29.77
CA ASN A 471 18.29 -6.84 29.03
C ASN A 471 19.75 -6.35 29.06
N GLU A 472 20.00 -5.05 29.12
CA GLU A 472 21.35 -4.51 29.32
C GLU A 472 21.92 -4.92 30.70
N ILE A 473 21.07 -4.85 31.73
CA ILE A 473 21.44 -5.28 33.10
C ILE A 473 21.67 -6.78 33.13
N VAL A 474 20.81 -7.59 32.53
CA VAL A 474 20.93 -9.06 32.44
C VAL A 474 22.25 -9.50 31.82
N GLN A 475 22.72 -8.80 30.78
CA GLN A 475 24.00 -9.09 30.14
C GLN A 475 25.20 -8.89 31.11
N LEU A 476 25.08 -8.01 32.09
CA LEU A 476 26.14 -7.69 33.05
C LEU A 476 26.12 -8.58 34.29
N VAL A 477 24.93 -8.84 34.84
CA VAL A 477 24.81 -9.49 36.19
C VAL A 477 24.06 -10.83 36.18
N GLY A 478 23.49 -11.23 35.05
CA GLY A 478 22.68 -12.45 34.90
C GLY A 478 21.23 -12.30 35.39
N LYS A 479 20.35 -13.21 34.96
CA LYS A 479 18.91 -13.18 35.27
C LYS A 479 18.60 -13.43 36.73
N ASP A 480 19.37 -14.29 37.40
CA ASP A 480 19.14 -14.72 38.76
C ASP A 480 19.37 -13.61 39.78
N SER A 481 20.04 -12.54 39.38
CA SER A 481 20.32 -11.36 40.24
C SER A 481 19.19 -10.31 40.20
N LEU A 482 18.19 -10.51 39.34
CA LEU A 482 17.07 -9.57 39.20
C LEU A 482 16.06 -9.69 40.33
N SER A 483 15.40 -8.59 40.68
CA SER A 483 14.26 -8.59 41.58
C SER A 483 13.10 -9.43 41.03
N ALA A 484 12.21 -9.91 41.90
CA ALA A 484 11.00 -10.62 41.47
C ALA A 484 10.17 -9.80 40.49
N LYS A 485 10.05 -8.49 40.70
CA LYS A 485 9.37 -7.56 39.82
C LYS A 485 9.98 -7.55 38.42
N ASP A 486 11.31 -7.47 38.32
CA ASP A 486 12.02 -7.42 37.05
C ASP A 486 11.95 -8.75 36.29
N GLN A 487 11.99 -9.88 37.00
CA GLN A 487 11.80 -11.22 36.42
C GLN A 487 10.39 -11.35 35.82
N ILE A 488 9.35 -10.86 36.51
CA ILE A 488 7.98 -10.84 35.99
C ILE A 488 7.89 -9.95 34.76
N THR A 489 8.51 -8.75 34.78
CA THR A 489 8.55 -7.85 33.61
C THR A 489 9.18 -8.53 32.39
N LEU A 490 10.30 -9.24 32.54
CA LEU A 490 10.93 -9.99 31.46
C LEU A 490 10.04 -11.09 30.88
N GLU A 491 9.34 -11.84 31.76
CA GLU A 491 8.43 -12.90 31.32
C GLU A 491 7.21 -12.31 30.61
N THR A 492 6.63 -11.24 31.15
CA THR A 492 5.51 -10.53 30.53
C THR A 492 5.90 -9.95 29.15
N ALA A 493 7.08 -9.37 29.04
CA ALA A 493 7.61 -8.90 27.76
C ALA A 493 7.78 -10.05 26.75
N ARG A 494 8.26 -11.22 27.21
CA ARG A 494 8.33 -12.42 26.38
C ARG A 494 6.95 -12.84 25.88
N MET A 495 5.93 -12.84 26.75
CA MET A 495 4.55 -13.13 26.37
C MET A 495 4.03 -12.15 25.31
N VAL A 496 4.26 -10.86 25.50
CA VAL A 496 3.86 -9.85 24.50
C VAL A 496 4.56 -10.09 23.17
N ARG A 497 5.85 -10.37 23.17
CA ARG A 497 6.61 -10.60 21.91
C ARG A 497 6.23 -11.92 21.23
N GLU A 498 6.26 -13.02 21.96
CA GLU A 498 6.19 -14.37 21.38
C GLU A 498 4.75 -14.88 21.28
N ASP A 499 3.91 -14.58 22.28
CA ASP A 499 2.55 -15.10 22.33
C ASP A 499 1.55 -14.16 21.64
N PHE A 500 1.82 -12.83 21.63
CA PHE A 500 0.94 -11.85 21.03
C PHE A 500 1.46 -11.28 19.69
N LEU A 501 2.67 -10.70 19.64
CA LEU A 501 3.16 -10.01 18.43
C LEU A 501 3.58 -10.97 17.32
N GLN A 502 4.16 -12.11 17.66
CA GLN A 502 4.56 -13.11 16.67
C GLN A 502 3.33 -13.80 16.08
N GLN A 503 3.22 -13.76 14.76
CA GLN A 503 2.18 -14.45 13.99
C GLN A 503 2.78 -15.37 12.94
N ASN A 504 2.13 -16.51 12.72
CA ASN A 504 2.52 -17.46 11.69
C ASN A 504 1.59 -17.32 10.47
N SER A 505 2.10 -16.73 9.41
CA SER A 505 1.35 -16.52 8.16
C SER A 505 1.00 -17.81 7.40
N PHE A 506 1.62 -18.94 7.75
CA PHE A 506 1.35 -20.27 7.16
C PHE A 506 0.26 -21.05 7.90
N VAL A 507 -0.23 -20.54 9.00
CA VAL A 507 -1.30 -21.15 9.80
C VAL A 507 -2.52 -20.23 9.75
N ASP A 508 -3.57 -20.65 9.06
CA ASP A 508 -4.75 -19.80 8.79
C ASP A 508 -5.35 -19.17 10.06
N VAL A 509 -5.39 -19.94 11.17
CA VAL A 509 -5.92 -19.46 12.45
C VAL A 509 -5.11 -18.31 13.05
N ASP A 510 -3.81 -18.22 12.76
CA ASP A 510 -2.90 -17.21 13.30
C ASP A 510 -2.53 -16.13 12.26
N ALA A 511 -2.72 -16.43 10.97
CA ALA A 511 -2.38 -15.51 9.88
C ALA A 511 -3.22 -14.22 9.89
N PHE A 512 -4.45 -14.31 10.39
CA PHE A 512 -5.37 -13.20 10.57
C PHE A 512 -5.97 -13.22 11.98
N SER A 513 -5.95 -12.07 12.65
CA SER A 513 -6.54 -11.89 13.97
C SER A 513 -7.50 -10.70 13.97
N GLU A 514 -8.76 -10.94 14.33
CA GLU A 514 -9.76 -9.88 14.45
C GLU A 514 -9.46 -8.98 15.66
N TYR A 515 -9.91 -7.72 15.61
CA TYR A 515 -9.70 -6.76 16.70
C TYR A 515 -10.20 -7.24 18.05
N ASP A 516 -11.39 -7.88 18.13
CA ASP A 516 -11.92 -8.42 19.39
C ASP A 516 -10.99 -9.47 20.00
N ARG A 517 -10.47 -10.37 19.15
CA ARG A 517 -9.51 -11.39 19.57
C ARG A 517 -8.21 -10.76 20.07
N GLN A 518 -7.69 -9.75 19.33
CA GLN A 518 -6.49 -9.01 19.73
C GLN A 518 -6.70 -8.33 21.09
N ALA A 519 -7.83 -7.67 21.30
CA ALA A 519 -8.18 -7.01 22.55
C ALA A 519 -8.23 -7.98 23.73
N LYS A 520 -8.89 -9.12 23.56
CA LYS A 520 -9.01 -10.17 24.60
C LYS A 520 -7.66 -10.79 24.92
N MET A 521 -6.85 -11.15 23.92
CA MET A 521 -5.51 -11.73 24.13
C MET A 521 -4.62 -10.79 24.95
N LEU A 522 -4.55 -9.53 24.56
CA LEU A 522 -3.70 -8.55 25.27
C LEU A 522 -4.22 -8.27 26.68
N SER A 523 -5.54 -8.25 26.86
CA SER A 523 -6.17 -8.11 28.17
C SER A 523 -5.85 -9.29 29.11
N MET A 524 -5.85 -10.53 28.60
CA MET A 524 -5.47 -11.71 29.36
C MET A 524 -4.00 -11.67 29.80
N ILE A 525 -3.09 -11.26 28.91
CA ILE A 525 -1.67 -11.11 29.25
C ILE A 525 -1.49 -10.06 30.35
N ARG A 526 -2.17 -8.93 30.26
CA ARG A 526 -2.13 -7.90 31.29
C ARG A 526 -2.71 -8.37 32.62
N ARG A 527 -3.80 -9.14 32.60
CA ARG A 527 -4.40 -9.74 33.79
C ARG A 527 -3.45 -10.72 34.46
N TYR A 528 -2.81 -11.59 33.66
CA TYR A 528 -1.80 -12.53 34.14
C TYR A 528 -0.62 -11.83 34.82
N ASP A 529 -0.08 -10.76 34.21
CA ASP A 529 0.98 -9.92 34.80
C ASP A 529 0.57 -9.37 36.18
N GLY A 530 -0.64 -8.81 36.27
CA GLY A 530 -1.16 -8.25 37.52
C GLY A 530 -1.31 -9.31 38.63
N LEU A 531 -1.80 -10.50 38.28
CA LEU A 531 -1.94 -11.62 39.19
C LEU A 531 -0.56 -12.14 39.66
N CYS A 532 0.41 -12.27 38.76
CA CYS A 532 1.78 -12.67 39.11
C CYS A 532 2.45 -11.67 40.05
N ARG A 533 2.29 -10.36 39.81
CA ARG A 533 2.84 -9.33 40.70
C ARG A 533 2.23 -9.41 42.09
N SER A 534 0.90 -9.54 42.17
CA SER A 534 0.19 -9.68 43.43
C SER A 534 0.63 -10.94 44.21
N ALA A 535 0.76 -12.09 43.53
CA ALA A 535 1.21 -13.33 44.14
C ALA A 535 2.68 -13.25 44.63
N ALA A 536 3.55 -12.59 43.87
CA ALA A 536 4.95 -12.37 44.27
C ALA A 536 5.07 -11.45 45.51
N GLU A 537 4.23 -10.40 45.61
CA GLU A 537 4.15 -9.54 46.79
C GLU A 537 3.68 -10.31 48.04
N ARG A 538 2.89 -11.37 47.87
CA ARG A 538 2.41 -12.29 48.91
C ARG A 538 3.38 -13.44 49.21
N GLY A 539 4.62 -13.37 48.69
CA GLY A 539 5.69 -14.30 48.98
C GLY A 539 5.81 -15.52 48.07
N CYS A 540 5.02 -15.60 46.99
CA CYS A 540 5.14 -16.69 46.04
C CYS A 540 6.45 -16.60 45.25
N ARG A 541 7.08 -17.74 44.98
CA ARG A 541 8.30 -17.79 44.16
C ARG A 541 7.97 -17.56 42.68
N VAL A 542 8.70 -16.66 42.07
CA VAL A 542 8.48 -16.29 40.66
C VAL A 542 8.54 -17.50 39.73
N ALA A 543 9.44 -18.46 39.99
CA ALA A 543 9.57 -19.66 39.15
C ALA A 543 8.28 -20.52 39.15
N GLU A 544 7.54 -20.56 40.23
CA GLU A 544 6.29 -21.32 40.35
C GLU A 544 5.16 -20.66 39.56
N LEU A 545 5.13 -19.32 39.53
CA LEU A 545 4.16 -18.54 38.75
C LEU A 545 4.24 -18.83 37.23
N PHE A 546 5.45 -19.05 36.72
CA PHE A 546 5.67 -19.27 35.28
C PHE A 546 5.45 -20.72 34.83
N MET A 547 5.24 -21.66 35.78
CA MET A 547 5.02 -23.08 35.50
C MET A 547 3.55 -23.50 35.60
N THR A 548 2.63 -22.55 35.69
CA THR A 548 1.19 -22.86 35.75
C THR A 548 0.66 -23.41 34.44
N PRO A 549 -0.28 -24.38 34.47
CA PRO A 549 -0.96 -24.84 33.24
C PRO A 549 -1.63 -23.73 32.47
N SER A 550 -2.17 -22.72 33.14
CA SER A 550 -2.76 -21.55 32.52
C SER A 550 -1.74 -20.73 31.72
N ARG A 551 -0.48 -20.63 32.18
CA ARG A 551 0.60 -19.96 31.42
C ARG A 551 0.89 -20.66 30.09
N GLU A 552 0.92 -21.98 30.07
CA GLU A 552 1.11 -22.76 28.85
C GLU A 552 -0.05 -22.55 27.85
N LYS A 553 -1.29 -22.60 28.36
CA LYS A 553 -2.48 -22.37 27.57
C LYS A 553 -2.52 -20.95 27.00
N LEU A 554 -2.12 -19.94 27.77
CA LEU A 554 -2.05 -18.56 27.35
C LEU A 554 -1.06 -18.38 26.18
N GLY A 555 0.08 -19.06 26.23
CA GLY A 555 1.04 -19.07 25.11
C GLY A 555 0.49 -19.71 23.83
N ARG A 556 -0.51 -20.57 23.95
CA ARG A 556 -1.21 -21.20 22.82
C ARG A 556 -2.51 -20.50 22.40
N ALA A 557 -2.90 -19.41 23.06
CA ALA A 557 -4.15 -18.70 22.79
C ALA A 557 -4.28 -18.27 21.33
N LYS A 558 -3.16 -17.91 20.68
CA LYS A 558 -3.12 -17.56 19.25
C LYS A 558 -3.51 -18.70 18.29
N SER A 559 -3.45 -19.95 18.75
CA SER A 559 -3.78 -21.14 17.95
C SER A 559 -5.22 -21.65 18.16
N VAL A 560 -5.99 -21.00 19.01
CA VAL A 560 -7.40 -21.37 19.24
C VAL A 560 -8.22 -20.99 18.01
N PRO A 561 -9.10 -21.88 17.47
CA PRO A 561 -9.93 -21.58 16.31
C PRO A 561 -10.82 -20.34 16.48
N ALA A 562 -11.11 -19.66 15.36
CA ALA A 562 -11.85 -18.39 15.37
C ALA A 562 -13.31 -18.53 15.84
N ASP A 563 -13.91 -19.71 15.71
CA ASP A 563 -15.29 -20.00 16.08
C ASP A 563 -15.51 -20.25 17.57
N CYS A 564 -14.45 -20.57 18.33
CA CYS A 564 -14.55 -20.92 19.75
C CYS A 564 -13.63 -20.10 20.68
N TYR A 565 -12.82 -19.18 20.15
CA TYR A 565 -11.83 -18.48 20.98
C TYR A 565 -12.46 -17.70 22.15
N ALA A 566 -13.65 -17.13 21.97
CA ALA A 566 -14.28 -16.32 23.00
C ALA A 566 -14.56 -17.16 24.26
N GLU A 567 -15.18 -18.34 24.10
CA GLU A 567 -15.48 -19.24 25.18
C GLU A 567 -14.21 -19.83 25.83
N GLU A 568 -13.23 -20.20 25.00
CA GLU A 568 -11.96 -20.76 25.50
C GLU A 568 -11.14 -19.72 26.26
N TYR A 569 -11.17 -18.45 25.87
CA TYR A 569 -10.48 -17.38 26.58
C TYR A 569 -11.16 -17.06 27.92
N ASP A 570 -12.50 -17.10 28.01
CA ASP A 570 -13.22 -16.91 29.24
C ASP A 570 -12.90 -18.03 30.23
N LYS A 571 -12.87 -19.29 29.78
CA LYS A 571 -12.43 -20.44 30.61
C LYS A 571 -10.99 -20.31 31.10
N LEU A 572 -10.10 -19.88 30.21
CA LEU A 572 -8.70 -19.67 30.52
C LEU A 572 -8.50 -18.56 31.55
N LEU A 573 -9.27 -17.49 31.48
CA LEU A 573 -9.20 -16.37 32.41
C LEU A 573 -9.56 -16.84 33.84
N VAL A 574 -10.65 -17.59 33.99
CA VAL A 574 -11.06 -18.17 35.26
C VAL A 574 -9.99 -19.11 35.84
N GLN A 575 -9.44 -19.99 34.97
CA GLN A 575 -8.37 -20.91 35.38
C GLN A 575 -7.11 -20.16 35.86
N MET A 576 -6.72 -19.10 35.16
CA MET A 576 -5.58 -18.26 35.56
C MET A 576 -5.79 -17.62 36.92
N GLU A 577 -6.98 -17.10 37.18
CA GLU A 577 -7.32 -16.47 38.48
C GLU A 577 -7.29 -17.48 39.62
N GLU A 578 -7.86 -18.66 39.42
CA GLU A 578 -7.87 -19.73 40.42
C GLU A 578 -6.44 -20.24 40.74
N GLU A 579 -5.67 -20.61 39.71
CA GLU A 579 -4.31 -21.15 39.88
C GLU A 579 -3.35 -20.14 40.57
N LEU A 580 -3.39 -18.87 40.17
CA LEU A 580 -2.50 -17.87 40.74
C LEU A 580 -2.93 -17.41 42.14
N GLU A 581 -4.23 -17.42 42.44
CA GLU A 581 -4.72 -17.15 43.79
C GLU A 581 -4.33 -18.30 44.77
N GLU A 582 -4.43 -19.57 44.33
CA GLU A 582 -3.96 -20.70 45.13
C GLU A 582 -2.45 -20.61 45.44
N LEU A 583 -1.64 -20.22 44.47
CA LEU A 583 -0.20 -20.03 44.67
C LEU A 583 0.10 -18.85 45.60
N ALA A 584 -0.68 -17.76 45.49
CA ALA A 584 -0.52 -16.63 46.39
C ALA A 584 -0.85 -16.98 47.86
N GLN A 585 -1.91 -17.77 48.11
CA GLN A 585 -2.26 -18.25 49.43
C GLN A 585 -1.16 -19.15 50.03
N LYS A 586 -0.58 -20.08 49.25
CA LYS A 586 0.57 -20.89 49.66
C LYS A 586 1.81 -20.05 49.97
N GLY A 587 2.02 -18.95 49.22
CA GLY A 587 3.10 -18.00 49.51
C GLY A 587 2.96 -17.33 50.87
N GLU A 588 1.75 -16.88 51.23
CA GLU A 588 1.46 -16.28 52.55
C GLU A 588 1.67 -17.25 53.71
N GLU A 589 1.34 -18.54 53.54
CA GLU A 589 1.54 -19.56 54.54
C GLU A 589 3.03 -19.88 54.78
N THR A 590 3.90 -19.51 53.83
CA THR A 590 5.34 -19.82 53.86
C THR A 590 6.17 -18.64 54.38
N LEU A 591 5.64 -17.42 54.42
CA LEU A 591 6.22 -16.22 55.01
C LEU A 591 6.05 -16.22 56.53
#